data_2129bbb57a0bc249cfdabc81fa39dd45
#
_entry.id   2129bbb57a0bc249cfdabc81fa39dd45
#
_cell.length_a   1.000
_cell.length_b   1.000
_cell.length_c   1.000
_cell.angle_alpha   90.00
_cell.angle_beta   90.00
_cell.angle_gamma   90.00
#
_symmetry.space_group_name_H-M   'P 1'
#
loop_
_entity.id
_entity.type
_entity.pdbx_description
1 polymer ?
#
loop_
_entity_poly.entity_id
_entity_poly.type
_entity_poly.pdbx_seq_one_letter_code
_entity_poly.pdbx_strand_id
1 'polypeptide(L)'
;LAAGATEARGDWLLFLHADTSLDPGWWGAVKEFMDNPNNLYKAAAFRFKLDDDDWAASILEALVHFRSKVLSLPFGDQGLLISRHFYHDIGGYMPIVLMEDVDMVRRIGGKSIHHFDIDAVTSSDRYRRDGYMFRPLRNLLCLTLYFLGVPTRLIHKLYG
;
A
#
# COMPACT_ATOMS: atom_id res chain seq x y z
N LEU A 1 11.54 4.28 -1.18
CA LEU A 1 10.62 4.27 -2.33
C LEU A 1 10.97 5.39 -3.33
N ALA A 2 11.12 6.66 -2.92
CA ALA A 2 11.42 7.79 -3.81
C ALA A 2 12.69 7.57 -4.65
N ALA A 3 13.81 7.13 -4.07
CA ALA A 3 15.06 6.87 -4.81
C ALA A 3 14.87 5.79 -5.89
N GLY A 4 14.12 4.71 -5.60
CA GLY A 4 13.80 3.70 -6.61
C GLY A 4 12.97 4.24 -7.77
N ALA A 5 12.05 5.16 -7.51
CA ALA A 5 11.27 5.81 -8.56
C ALA A 5 12.13 6.69 -9.48
N THR A 6 13.17 7.33 -8.94
CA THR A 6 14.11 8.16 -9.72
C THR A 6 14.96 7.30 -10.67
N GLU A 7 15.41 6.14 -10.21
CA GLU A 7 16.24 5.22 -10.99
C GLU A 7 15.44 4.37 -11.99
N ALA A 8 14.14 4.19 -11.77
CA ALA A 8 13.29 3.40 -12.64
C ALA A 8 13.17 4.05 -14.04
N ARG A 9 13.11 3.23 -15.11
CA ARG A 9 13.08 3.70 -16.51
C ARG A 9 11.77 3.42 -17.23
N GLY A 10 10.86 2.60 -16.64
CA GLY A 10 9.58 2.26 -17.24
C GLY A 10 8.56 3.41 -17.19
N ASP A 11 7.54 3.37 -18.01
CA ASP A 11 6.44 4.35 -18.02
C ASP A 11 5.45 4.11 -16.86
N TRP A 12 5.51 2.93 -16.26
CA TRP A 12 4.76 2.55 -15.09
C TRP A 12 5.70 2.16 -13.96
N LEU A 13 5.34 2.50 -12.74
CA LEU A 13 6.06 2.22 -11.52
C LEU A 13 5.23 1.26 -10.67
N LEU A 14 5.83 0.14 -10.29
CA LEU A 14 5.26 -0.78 -9.31
C LEU A 14 6.11 -0.72 -8.04
N PHE A 15 5.53 -0.20 -6.97
CA PHE A 15 6.11 -0.21 -5.64
C PHE A 15 5.63 -1.45 -4.89
N LEU A 16 6.55 -2.28 -4.47
CA LEU A 16 6.27 -3.50 -3.74
C LEU A 16 7.22 -3.60 -2.54
N HIS A 17 6.74 -4.09 -1.41
CA HIS A 17 7.58 -4.35 -0.25
C HIS A 17 8.51 -5.55 -0.51
N ALA A 18 9.68 -5.54 0.11
CA ALA A 18 10.70 -6.58 -0.08
C ALA A 18 10.28 -7.96 0.46
N ASP A 19 9.31 -7.99 1.36
CA ASP A 19 8.72 -9.17 1.98
C ASP A 19 7.35 -9.54 1.39
N THR A 20 7.02 -9.01 0.21
CA THR A 20 5.74 -9.24 -0.47
C THR A 20 5.98 -9.86 -1.85
N SER A 21 5.21 -10.86 -2.20
CA SER A 21 5.15 -11.49 -3.54
C SER A 21 3.75 -11.37 -4.11
N LEU A 22 3.65 -11.28 -5.43
CA LEU A 22 2.36 -11.25 -6.12
C LEU A 22 1.99 -12.65 -6.61
N ASP A 23 0.73 -13.02 -6.48
CA ASP A 23 0.20 -14.29 -6.96
C ASP A 23 0.37 -14.47 -8.48
N PRO A 24 0.48 -15.72 -8.97
CA PRO A 24 0.54 -16.00 -10.40
C PRO A 24 -0.60 -15.33 -11.16
N GLY A 25 -0.29 -14.81 -12.36
CA GLY A 25 -1.28 -14.11 -13.20
C GLY A 25 -1.33 -12.61 -12.98
N TRP A 26 -0.65 -12.05 -11.97
CA TRP A 26 -0.60 -10.61 -11.71
C TRP A 26 -0.21 -9.78 -12.94
N TRP A 27 0.71 -10.30 -13.76
CA TRP A 27 1.19 -9.58 -14.94
C TRP A 27 0.09 -9.34 -15.98
N GLY A 28 -0.81 -10.31 -16.19
CA GLY A 28 -1.94 -10.16 -17.12
C GLY A 28 -2.85 -9.00 -16.72
N ALA A 29 -3.25 -8.95 -15.43
CA ALA A 29 -4.12 -7.90 -14.90
C ALA A 29 -3.43 -6.52 -14.94
N VAL A 30 -2.15 -6.47 -14.57
CA VAL A 30 -1.35 -5.23 -14.63
C VAL A 30 -1.22 -4.74 -16.06
N LYS A 31 -0.93 -5.64 -17.02
CA LYS A 31 -0.82 -5.30 -18.43
C LYS A 31 -2.13 -4.74 -18.98
N GLU A 32 -3.25 -5.39 -18.71
CA GLU A 32 -4.59 -4.92 -19.13
C GLU A 32 -4.89 -3.52 -18.56
N PHE A 33 -4.55 -3.30 -17.29
CA PHE A 33 -4.71 -1.98 -16.65
C PHE A 33 -3.84 -0.90 -17.31
N MET A 34 -2.59 -1.22 -17.62
CA MET A 34 -1.63 -0.30 -18.25
C MET A 34 -1.99 0.02 -19.71
N ASP A 35 -2.51 -0.97 -20.43
CA ASP A 35 -2.89 -0.81 -21.86
C ASP A 35 -4.15 0.06 -22.04
N ASN A 36 -4.90 0.31 -20.97
CA ASN A 36 -6.10 1.16 -21.02
C ASN A 36 -5.73 2.65 -20.81
N PRO A 37 -5.87 3.51 -21.84
CA PRO A 37 -5.47 4.93 -21.75
C PRO A 37 -6.26 5.73 -20.69
N ASN A 38 -7.45 5.27 -20.31
CA ASN A 38 -8.24 5.91 -19.24
C ASN A 38 -7.64 5.71 -17.83
N ASN A 39 -6.62 4.88 -17.71
CA ASN A 39 -5.95 4.60 -16.44
C ASN A 39 -4.66 5.41 -16.24
N LEU A 40 -4.26 6.25 -17.20
CA LEU A 40 -3.03 7.05 -17.13
C LEU A 40 -2.96 7.89 -15.84
N TYR A 41 -4.10 8.39 -15.37
CA TYR A 41 -4.24 9.18 -14.12
C TYR A 41 -4.93 8.39 -13.00
N LYS A 42 -4.69 7.08 -12.97
CA LYS A 42 -5.12 6.20 -11.90
C LYS A 42 -3.93 5.44 -11.34
N ALA A 43 -4.09 4.98 -10.12
CA ALA A 43 -3.23 3.99 -9.49
C ALA A 43 -3.99 2.69 -9.27
N ALA A 44 -3.28 1.61 -9.03
CA ALA A 44 -3.90 0.34 -8.66
C ALA A 44 -3.15 -0.29 -7.48
N ALA A 45 -3.88 -1.01 -6.63
CA ALA A 45 -3.35 -1.78 -5.52
C ALA A 45 -3.89 -3.21 -5.57
N PHE A 46 -3.13 -4.13 -4.97
CA PHE A 46 -3.47 -5.55 -4.91
C PHE A 46 -4.24 -5.86 -3.63
N ARG A 47 -4.79 -7.07 -3.54
CA ARG A 47 -5.46 -7.56 -2.33
C ARG A 47 -4.38 -8.00 -1.33
N PHE A 48 -4.45 -7.49 -0.12
CA PHE A 48 -3.56 -7.91 0.96
C PHE A 48 -3.85 -9.35 1.36
N LYS A 49 -2.80 -10.15 1.48
CA LYS A 49 -2.83 -11.49 2.03
C LYS A 49 -1.58 -11.76 2.86
N LEU A 50 -1.70 -12.60 3.88
CA LEU A 50 -0.57 -13.11 4.65
C LEU A 50 -0.23 -14.54 4.21
N ASP A 51 1.03 -14.92 4.35
CA ASP A 51 1.51 -16.30 4.19
C ASP A 51 1.20 -17.16 5.44
N ASP A 52 0.00 -17.03 5.98
CA ASP A 52 -0.41 -17.68 7.22
C ASP A 52 -1.88 -18.10 7.16
N ASP A 53 -2.16 -19.34 7.52
CA ASP A 53 -3.51 -19.91 7.55
C ASP A 53 -4.19 -19.78 8.93
N ASP A 54 -3.58 -19.03 9.86
CA ASP A 54 -4.18 -18.80 11.19
C ASP A 54 -5.48 -17.97 11.05
N TRP A 55 -6.48 -18.29 11.86
CA TRP A 55 -7.75 -17.54 11.90
C TRP A 55 -7.55 -16.04 12.18
N ALA A 56 -6.53 -15.70 12.98
CA ALA A 56 -6.20 -14.31 13.27
C ALA A 56 -5.66 -13.57 12.04
N ALA A 57 -4.90 -14.27 11.18
CA ALA A 57 -4.47 -13.75 9.88
C ALA A 57 -5.69 -13.46 8.99
N SER A 58 -6.63 -14.39 8.88
CA SER A 58 -7.86 -14.23 8.10
C SER A 58 -8.71 -13.04 8.57
N ILE A 59 -8.82 -12.81 9.88
CA ILE A 59 -9.52 -11.62 10.42
C ILE A 59 -8.79 -10.35 10.03
N LEU A 60 -7.46 -10.32 10.16
CA LEU A 60 -6.67 -9.16 9.78
C LEU A 60 -6.81 -8.84 8.28
N GLU A 61 -6.75 -9.86 7.42
CA GLU A 61 -6.97 -9.71 5.98
C GLU A 61 -8.35 -9.10 5.67
N ALA A 62 -9.39 -9.60 6.34
CA ALA A 62 -10.75 -9.06 6.19
C ALA A 62 -10.85 -7.59 6.61
N LEU A 63 -10.21 -7.20 7.72
CA LEU A 63 -10.15 -5.81 8.19
C LEU A 63 -9.38 -4.91 7.23
N VAL A 64 -8.23 -5.37 6.72
CA VAL A 64 -7.44 -4.63 5.73
C VAL A 64 -8.22 -4.47 4.43
N HIS A 65 -8.88 -5.52 3.98
CA HIS A 65 -9.72 -5.48 2.78
C HIS A 65 -10.88 -4.49 2.92
N PHE A 66 -11.58 -4.51 4.06
CA PHE A 66 -12.64 -3.53 4.37
C PHE A 66 -12.09 -2.10 4.33
N ARG A 67 -10.98 -1.83 5.03
CA ARG A 67 -10.32 -0.51 5.02
C ARG A 67 -9.98 -0.07 3.60
N SER A 68 -9.37 -0.96 2.81
CA SER A 68 -8.92 -0.63 1.45
C SER A 68 -10.07 -0.35 0.51
N LYS A 69 -11.14 -1.15 0.53
CA LYS A 69 -12.29 -0.96 -0.36
C LYS A 69 -13.21 0.18 0.10
N VAL A 70 -13.49 0.29 1.40
CA VAL A 70 -14.47 1.26 1.92
C VAL A 70 -13.84 2.63 2.14
N LEU A 71 -12.63 2.67 2.71
CA LEU A 71 -11.94 3.94 2.98
C LEU A 71 -10.98 4.35 1.85
N SER A 72 -10.81 3.49 0.83
CA SER A 72 -9.84 3.69 -0.27
C SER A 72 -8.43 3.99 0.24
N LEU A 73 -7.99 3.25 1.25
CA LEU A 73 -6.71 3.40 1.92
C LEU A 73 -5.88 2.10 1.82
N PRO A 74 -5.45 1.68 0.62
CA PRO A 74 -4.45 0.63 0.51
C PRO A 74 -3.12 1.15 1.07
N PHE A 75 -2.38 0.30 1.79
CA PHE A 75 -1.06 0.63 2.30
C PHE A 75 0.04 -0.03 1.47
N GLY A 76 1.31 0.26 1.79
CA GLY A 76 2.46 -0.21 1.05
C GLY A 76 2.59 -1.74 0.92
N ASP A 77 2.03 -2.49 1.87
CA ASP A 77 1.95 -3.95 1.86
C ASP A 77 1.02 -4.54 0.77
N GLN A 78 0.17 -3.70 0.18
CA GLN A 78 -0.71 -4.07 -0.93
C GLN A 78 -0.08 -3.79 -2.31
N GLY A 79 1.15 -3.26 -2.35
CA GLY A 79 1.76 -2.76 -3.57
C GLY A 79 1.00 -1.57 -4.17
N LEU A 80 1.69 -0.78 -4.96
CA LEU A 80 1.10 0.37 -5.67
C LEU A 80 1.63 0.41 -7.10
N LEU A 81 0.75 0.26 -8.06
CA LEU A 81 1.02 0.49 -9.48
C LEU A 81 0.51 1.88 -9.87
N ILE A 82 1.36 2.69 -10.50
CA ILE A 82 1.01 4.05 -10.93
C ILE A 82 1.80 4.41 -12.18
N SER A 83 1.22 5.18 -13.11
CA SER A 83 2.00 5.70 -14.23
C SER A 83 3.07 6.67 -13.73
N ARG A 84 4.24 6.68 -14.38
CA ARG A 84 5.31 7.63 -14.05
C ARG A 84 4.81 9.07 -14.19
N HIS A 85 3.99 9.35 -15.18
CA HIS A 85 3.40 10.67 -15.43
C HIS A 85 2.57 11.11 -14.23
N PHE A 86 1.60 10.29 -13.81
CA PHE A 86 0.72 10.61 -12.67
C PHE A 86 1.51 10.70 -11.35
N TYR A 87 2.51 9.82 -11.16
CA TYR A 87 3.41 9.87 -10.00
C TYR A 87 4.12 11.23 -9.87
N HIS A 88 4.61 11.78 -10.98
CA HIS A 88 5.26 13.09 -10.99
C HIS A 88 4.28 14.24 -10.81
N ASP A 89 3.12 14.17 -11.44
CA ASP A 89 2.06 15.19 -11.34
C ASP A 89 1.59 15.41 -9.90
N ILE A 90 1.49 14.32 -9.13
CA ILE A 90 1.11 14.40 -7.70
C ILE A 90 2.32 14.64 -6.77
N GLY A 91 3.52 14.86 -7.31
CA GLY A 91 4.73 15.19 -6.55
C GLY A 91 5.50 14.00 -5.96
N GLY A 92 5.15 12.75 -6.33
CA GLY A 92 5.86 11.55 -5.90
C GLY A 92 5.81 11.28 -4.38
N TYR A 93 6.65 10.38 -3.91
CA TYR A 93 6.79 10.11 -2.47
C TYR A 93 7.47 11.29 -1.75
N MET A 94 6.82 11.80 -0.72
CA MET A 94 7.39 12.86 0.11
C MET A 94 8.47 12.31 1.05
N PRO A 95 9.51 13.10 1.39
CA PRO A 95 10.59 12.69 2.28
C PRO A 95 10.15 12.73 3.76
N ILE A 96 9.12 11.98 4.10
CA ILE A 96 8.60 11.83 5.46
C ILE A 96 9.04 10.50 6.05
N VAL A 97 9.24 10.47 7.37
CA VAL A 97 9.86 9.33 8.07
C VAL A 97 8.92 8.14 8.18
N LEU A 98 7.61 8.38 8.21
CA LEU A 98 6.57 7.38 8.37
C LEU A 98 5.29 7.87 7.68
N MET A 99 4.40 6.97 7.26
CA MET A 99 3.12 7.25 6.58
C MET A 99 3.30 7.85 5.16
N GLU A 100 4.42 7.59 4.51
CA GLU A 100 4.66 8.02 3.13
C GLU A 100 3.70 7.37 2.13
N ASP A 101 3.29 6.13 2.40
CA ASP A 101 2.29 5.38 1.63
C ASP A 101 0.87 5.97 1.83
N VAL A 102 0.51 6.29 3.06
CA VAL A 102 -0.76 6.94 3.39
C VAL A 102 -0.86 8.32 2.74
N ASP A 103 0.21 9.11 2.81
CA ASP A 103 0.30 10.43 2.16
C ASP A 103 0.11 10.31 0.64
N MET A 104 0.81 9.35 0.01
CA MET A 104 0.71 9.07 -1.42
C MET A 104 -0.73 8.71 -1.80
N VAL A 105 -1.35 7.76 -1.13
CA VAL A 105 -2.73 7.31 -1.38
C VAL A 105 -3.74 8.44 -1.21
N ARG A 106 -3.55 9.32 -0.23
CA ARG A 106 -4.40 10.52 -0.04
C ARG A 106 -4.30 11.49 -1.20
N ARG A 107 -3.09 11.73 -1.73
CA ARG A 107 -2.88 12.62 -2.89
C ARG A 107 -3.42 12.02 -4.18
N ILE A 108 -3.36 10.71 -4.37
CA ILE A 108 -4.00 9.99 -5.49
C ILE A 108 -5.52 10.18 -5.43
N GLY A 109 -6.10 10.07 -4.24
CA GLY A 109 -7.54 10.13 -4.01
C GLY A 109 -8.25 8.81 -4.32
N GLY A 110 -9.17 8.41 -3.45
CA GLY A 110 -9.80 7.08 -3.47
C GLY A 110 -10.50 6.73 -4.78
N LYS A 111 -11.08 7.70 -5.48
CA LYS A 111 -11.76 7.49 -6.77
C LYS A 111 -10.79 7.12 -7.91
N SER A 112 -9.51 7.42 -7.76
CA SER A 112 -8.45 7.14 -8.73
C SER A 112 -7.70 5.85 -8.41
N ILE A 113 -8.14 5.05 -7.41
CA ILE A 113 -7.51 3.79 -7.04
C ILE A 113 -8.35 2.62 -7.53
N HIS A 114 -7.74 1.83 -8.40
CA HIS A 114 -8.26 0.53 -8.81
C HIS A 114 -7.77 -0.57 -7.86
N HIS A 115 -8.62 -1.55 -7.56
CA HIS A 115 -8.24 -2.70 -6.73
C HIS A 115 -8.23 -3.96 -7.59
N PHE A 116 -7.03 -4.55 -7.76
CA PHE A 116 -6.90 -5.84 -8.41
C PHE A 116 -7.44 -6.96 -7.51
N ASP A 117 -8.07 -7.95 -8.12
CA ASP A 117 -8.46 -9.20 -7.45
C ASP A 117 -7.32 -10.24 -7.53
N ILE A 118 -6.11 -9.80 -7.21
CA ILE A 118 -4.86 -10.55 -7.18
C ILE A 118 -4.23 -10.34 -5.81
N ASP A 119 -3.73 -11.42 -5.20
CA ASP A 119 -3.13 -11.35 -3.87
C ASP A 119 -1.69 -10.81 -3.92
N ALA A 120 -1.42 -9.86 -3.04
CA ALA A 120 -0.10 -9.47 -2.60
C ALA A 120 0.18 -10.19 -1.28
N VAL A 121 0.91 -11.29 -1.36
CA VAL A 121 1.21 -12.16 -0.21
C VAL A 121 2.42 -11.63 0.53
N THR A 122 2.21 -11.16 1.75
CA THR A 122 3.23 -10.56 2.62
C THR A 122 3.59 -11.52 3.75
N SER A 123 4.86 -11.53 4.17
CA SER A 123 5.32 -12.36 5.28
C SER A 123 4.58 -12.04 6.58
N SER A 124 4.10 -13.10 7.24
CA SER A 124 3.45 -13.04 8.54
C SER A 124 4.44 -12.96 9.72
N ASP A 125 5.74 -13.13 9.50
CA ASP A 125 6.78 -13.21 10.54
C ASP A 125 6.69 -12.07 11.57
N ARG A 126 6.44 -10.85 11.11
CA ARG A 126 6.30 -9.68 11.98
C ARG A 126 5.05 -9.76 12.85
N TYR A 127 3.95 -10.33 12.31
CA TYR A 127 2.70 -10.50 13.05
C TYR A 127 2.80 -11.65 14.05
N ARG A 128 3.48 -12.74 13.68
CA ARG A 128 3.77 -13.86 14.61
C ARG A 128 4.63 -13.42 15.78
N ARG A 129 5.64 -12.57 15.53
CA ARG A 129 6.54 -12.06 16.58
C ARG A 129 5.87 -11.01 17.47
N ASP A 130 5.19 -10.02 16.88
CA ASP A 130 4.69 -8.82 17.56
C ASP A 130 3.22 -8.98 17.99
N GLY A 131 2.54 -10.05 17.53
CA GLY A 131 1.13 -10.36 17.80
C GLY A 131 0.16 -9.77 16.79
N TYR A 132 -0.83 -10.59 16.38
CA TYR A 132 -1.88 -10.23 15.42
C TYR A 132 -2.83 -9.13 15.91
N MET A 133 -2.84 -8.81 17.20
CA MET A 133 -3.66 -7.73 17.76
C MET A 133 -2.84 -6.45 18.01
N PHE A 134 -1.66 -6.56 18.60
CA PHE A 134 -0.89 -5.39 19.02
C PHE A 134 -0.38 -4.58 17.82
N ARG A 135 0.12 -5.24 16.80
CA ARG A 135 0.64 -4.57 15.61
C ARG A 135 -0.43 -3.79 14.83
N PRO A 136 -1.59 -4.37 14.48
CA PRO A 136 -2.67 -3.60 13.84
C PRO A 136 -3.21 -2.47 14.70
N LEU A 137 -3.32 -2.66 16.03
CA LEU A 137 -3.78 -1.61 16.94
C LEU A 137 -2.79 -0.45 16.98
N ARG A 138 -1.49 -0.73 17.05
CA ARG A 138 -0.44 0.30 16.98
C ARG A 138 -0.49 1.04 15.63
N ASN A 139 -0.65 0.32 14.53
CA ASN A 139 -0.77 0.91 13.20
C ASN A 139 -2.02 1.82 13.10
N LEU A 140 -3.14 1.38 13.66
CA LEU A 140 -4.37 2.19 13.72
C LEU A 140 -4.20 3.45 14.57
N LEU A 141 -3.52 3.35 15.72
CA LEU A 141 -3.20 4.51 16.55
C LEU A 141 -2.32 5.51 15.77
N CYS A 142 -1.25 5.03 15.14
CA CYS A 142 -0.36 5.88 14.33
C CYS A 142 -1.11 6.55 13.17
N LEU A 143 -1.99 5.81 12.51
CA LEU A 143 -2.84 6.34 11.45
C LEU A 143 -3.80 7.42 11.97
N THR A 144 -4.44 7.19 13.11
CA THR A 144 -5.34 8.16 13.75
C THR A 144 -4.58 9.43 14.10
N LEU A 145 -3.40 9.32 14.71
CA LEU A 145 -2.55 10.48 15.04
C LEU A 145 -2.13 11.24 13.78
N TYR A 146 -1.82 10.54 12.69
CA TYR A 146 -1.51 11.17 11.41
C TYR A 146 -2.69 11.99 10.87
N PHE A 147 -3.90 11.46 10.91
CA PHE A 147 -5.11 12.18 10.47
C PHE A 147 -5.47 13.35 11.38
N LEU A 148 -5.10 13.31 12.67
CA LEU A 148 -5.22 14.42 13.60
C LEU A 148 -4.13 15.50 13.41
N GLY A 149 -3.22 15.31 12.44
CA GLY A 149 -2.18 16.30 12.13
C GLY A 149 -0.94 16.23 13.04
N VAL A 150 -0.77 15.16 13.81
CA VAL A 150 0.44 14.97 14.63
C VAL A 150 1.64 14.78 13.69
N PRO A 151 2.76 15.51 13.90
CA PRO A 151 3.95 15.39 13.06
C PRO A 151 4.49 13.95 12.99
N THR A 152 4.80 13.47 11.80
CA THR A 152 5.25 12.08 11.56
C THR A 152 6.50 11.70 12.35
N ARG A 153 7.36 12.66 12.68
CA ARG A 153 8.53 12.46 13.55
C ARG A 153 8.15 12.05 14.98
N LEU A 154 7.02 12.55 15.50
CA LEU A 154 6.52 12.15 16.83
C LEU A 154 5.86 10.78 16.74
N ILE A 155 5.09 10.51 15.68
CA ILE A 155 4.44 9.21 15.45
C ILE A 155 5.51 8.12 15.31
N HIS A 156 6.62 8.41 14.64
CA HIS A 156 7.73 7.45 14.49
C HIS A 156 8.31 7.00 15.83
N LYS A 157 8.40 7.89 16.82
CA LYS A 157 8.87 7.52 18.18
C LYS A 157 7.93 6.52 18.89
N LEU A 158 6.66 6.49 18.51
CA LEU A 158 5.65 5.55 19.03
C LEU A 158 5.65 4.23 18.24
N TYR A 159 6.10 4.30 17.00
CA TYR A 159 6.14 3.12 16.13
C TYR A 159 7.30 2.18 16.49
N GLY A 160 8.40 2.71 17.02
CA GLY A 160 9.59 1.97 17.51
C GLY A 160 10.73 1.99 16.54
#